data_52049b3d7ce3124c90bea4256a214a62
#
_entry.id   52049b3d7ce3124c90bea4256a214a62
#
_cell.length_a   1.000
_cell.length_b   1.000
_cell.length_c   1.000
_cell.angle_alpha   90.00
_cell.angle_beta   90.00
_cell.angle_gamma   90.00
#
_symmetry.space_group_name_H-M   'P 1'
#
loop_
_entity.id
_entity.type
_entity.pdbx_description
1 polymer ?
#
loop_
_entity_poly.entity_id
_entity_poly.type
_entity_poly.pdbx_seq_one_letter_code
_entity_poly.pdbx_strand_id
1 'polypeptide(L)'
;MSFNLKVLQVIPRLGYGGAETGCYDLAHYLSENNCLSYIVTSGGELTKYIDKEKVKLIRLPVHSKNPILIFLNSIALVFIILFCNISIVHARSRAPAWSCLLATKITRRKFVTTFHGTYSFNN
;
A
#
# COMPACT_ATOMS: atom_id res chain seq x y z
N MET A 1 7.37 9.67 -24.86
CA MET A 1 8.02 9.38 -23.61
C MET A 1 7.03 8.91 -22.58
N SER A 2 7.30 7.81 -21.95
CA SER A 2 6.40 7.28 -20.97
C SER A 2 6.88 7.64 -19.58
N PHE A 3 5.96 8.06 -18.74
CA PHE A 3 6.26 8.27 -17.34
C PHE A 3 5.91 7.02 -16.60
N ASN A 4 6.89 6.45 -15.95
CA ASN A 4 6.64 5.27 -15.15
C ASN A 4 6.44 5.69 -13.70
N LEU A 5 5.25 6.19 -13.41
CA LEU A 5 4.89 6.41 -12.03
C LEU A 5 4.86 5.08 -11.32
N LYS A 6 5.43 5.04 -10.13
CA LYS A 6 5.47 3.83 -9.33
C LYS A 6 4.65 4.05 -8.08
N VAL A 7 3.54 3.35 -8.00
CA VAL A 7 2.58 3.52 -6.94
C VAL A 7 2.60 2.32 -6.02
N LEU A 8 2.77 2.55 -4.74
CA LEU A 8 2.75 1.52 -3.73
C LEU A 8 1.51 1.70 -2.88
N GLN A 9 0.63 0.71 -2.88
CA GLN A 9 -0.52 0.69 -1.98
C GLN A 9 -0.20 -0.21 -0.80
N VAL A 10 -0.48 0.27 0.40
CA VAL A 10 -0.25 -0.50 1.62
C VAL A 10 -1.59 -0.69 2.31
N ILE A 11 -2.00 -1.93 2.44
CA ILE A 11 -3.29 -2.29 2.99
C ILE A 11 -3.11 -3.45 3.98
N PRO A 12 -3.80 -3.43 5.14
CA PRO A 12 -3.56 -4.47 6.16
C PRO A 12 -3.84 -5.86 5.66
N ARG A 13 -4.97 -6.06 5.02
CA ARG A 13 -5.35 -7.35 4.45
C ARG A 13 -6.01 -7.12 3.11
N LEU A 14 -5.83 -8.05 2.21
CA LEU A 14 -6.42 -7.97 0.88
C LEU A 14 -7.50 -9.05 0.76
N GLY A 15 -8.56 -8.88 1.52
CA GLY A 15 -9.71 -9.78 1.49
C GLY A 15 -10.76 -9.33 0.50
N TYR A 16 -12.02 -9.67 0.77
CA TYR A 16 -13.11 -9.39 -0.17
C TYR A 16 -13.89 -8.13 0.15
N GLY A 17 -13.48 -7.36 1.14
CA GLY A 17 -14.19 -6.13 1.49
C GLY A 17 -14.11 -5.09 0.40
N GLY A 18 -14.92 -4.02 0.54
CA GLY A 18 -14.96 -2.97 -0.47
C GLY A 18 -13.64 -2.24 -0.65
N ALA A 19 -12.98 -1.90 0.45
CA ALA A 19 -11.69 -1.25 0.38
C ALA A 19 -10.64 -2.16 -0.25
N GLU A 20 -10.72 -3.44 0.05
CA GLU A 20 -9.76 -4.41 -0.45
C GLU A 20 -9.94 -4.65 -1.95
N THR A 21 -11.19 -4.81 -2.40
CA THR A 21 -11.44 -4.97 -3.83
C THR A 21 -11.08 -3.71 -4.58
N GLY A 22 -11.31 -2.54 -3.98
CA GLY A 22 -10.89 -1.28 -4.58
C GLY A 22 -9.39 -1.18 -4.75
N CYS A 23 -8.64 -1.65 -3.75
CA CYS A 23 -7.19 -1.69 -3.83
C CYS A 23 -6.73 -2.62 -4.95
N TYR A 24 -7.33 -3.81 -5.01
CA TYR A 24 -7.03 -4.79 -6.04
C TYR A 24 -7.31 -4.22 -7.44
N ASP A 25 -8.48 -3.63 -7.62
CA ASP A 25 -8.87 -3.09 -8.91
C ASP A 25 -7.98 -1.93 -9.32
N LEU A 26 -7.68 -1.03 -8.39
CA LEU A 26 -6.84 0.12 -8.70
C LEU A 26 -5.43 -0.33 -9.06
N ALA A 27 -4.90 -1.34 -8.36
CA ALA A 27 -3.55 -1.82 -8.65
C ALA A 27 -3.45 -2.32 -10.08
N HIS A 28 -4.44 -3.09 -10.53
CA HIS A 28 -4.43 -3.61 -11.89
C HIS A 28 -4.69 -2.50 -12.92
N TYR A 29 -5.58 -1.58 -12.60
CA TYR A 29 -5.86 -0.45 -13.48
C TYR A 29 -4.61 0.40 -13.70
N LEU A 30 -3.86 0.68 -12.63
CA LEU A 30 -2.64 1.46 -12.75
C LEU A 30 -1.63 0.77 -13.65
N SER A 31 -1.49 -0.54 -13.49
CA SER A 31 -0.55 -1.30 -14.31
C SER A 31 -0.94 -1.24 -15.78
N GLU A 32 -2.24 -1.26 -16.06
CA GLU A 32 -2.73 -1.21 -17.44
C GLU A 32 -2.63 0.18 -18.04
N ASN A 33 -2.30 1.18 -17.23
CA ASN A 33 -2.19 2.57 -17.68
C ASN A 33 -0.78 3.11 -17.48
N ASN A 34 0.21 2.26 -17.69
CA ASN A 34 1.62 2.61 -17.75
C ASN A 34 2.20 3.05 -16.41
N CYS A 35 1.61 2.61 -15.32
CA CYS A 35 2.18 2.80 -13.99
C CYS A 35 2.72 1.48 -13.49
N LEU A 36 3.80 1.53 -12.74
CA LEU A 36 4.26 0.33 -12.04
C LEU A 36 3.51 0.26 -10.72
N SER A 37 2.90 -0.87 -10.48
CA SER A 37 1.95 -1.04 -9.37
C SER A 37 2.47 -2.05 -8.37
N TYR A 38 2.47 -1.66 -7.09
CA TYR A 38 2.94 -2.49 -6.00
C TYR A 38 1.89 -2.52 -4.91
N ILE A 39 1.76 -3.66 -4.24
CA ILE A 39 0.90 -3.80 -3.06
C ILE A 39 1.71 -4.40 -1.94
N VAL A 40 1.66 -3.78 -0.77
CA VAL A 40 2.18 -4.36 0.47
C VAL A 40 0.98 -4.69 1.35
N THR A 41 0.89 -5.94 1.79
CA THR A 41 -0.21 -6.40 2.63
C THR A 41 0.26 -7.57 3.48
N SER A 42 -0.46 -7.84 4.57
CA SER A 42 -0.13 -9.01 5.38
C SER A 42 -0.67 -10.30 4.75
N GLY A 43 -1.58 -10.20 3.80
CA GLY A 43 -2.17 -11.35 3.12
C GLY A 43 -3.65 -11.12 2.88
N GLY A 44 -4.35 -12.17 2.49
CA GLY A 44 -5.78 -12.11 2.27
C GLY A 44 -6.18 -12.92 1.05
N GLU A 45 -7.48 -13.12 0.90
CA GLU A 45 -8.01 -14.01 -0.13
C GLU A 45 -7.71 -13.53 -1.55
N LEU A 46 -7.74 -12.22 -1.76
CA LEU A 46 -7.51 -11.69 -3.12
C LEU A 46 -6.07 -11.81 -3.58
N THR A 47 -5.13 -12.09 -2.67
CA THR A 47 -3.73 -12.15 -3.08
C THR A 47 -3.47 -13.23 -4.12
N LYS A 48 -4.25 -14.32 -4.09
CA LYS A 48 -4.06 -15.40 -5.03
C LYS A 48 -4.56 -15.07 -6.43
N TYR A 49 -5.36 -14.01 -6.56
CA TYR A 49 -5.88 -13.62 -7.87
C TYR A 49 -5.08 -12.50 -8.53
N ILE A 50 -4.08 -11.97 -7.83
CA ILE A 50 -3.28 -10.89 -8.38
C ILE A 50 -2.48 -11.41 -9.58
N ASP A 51 -2.53 -10.65 -10.67
CA ASP A 51 -1.70 -10.94 -11.84
C ASP A 51 -0.29 -10.44 -11.53
N LYS A 52 0.60 -11.36 -11.25
CA LYS A 52 1.94 -11.03 -10.79
C LYS A 52 2.81 -10.42 -11.86
N GLU A 53 2.38 -10.46 -13.11
CA GLU A 53 3.07 -9.75 -14.17
C GLU A 53 2.68 -8.28 -14.20
N LYS A 54 1.52 -7.93 -13.63
CA LYS A 54 1.05 -6.56 -13.59
C LYS A 54 1.30 -5.88 -12.26
N VAL A 55 1.18 -6.62 -11.16
CA VAL A 55 1.25 -6.07 -9.82
C VAL A 55 2.27 -6.84 -9.01
N LYS A 56 3.19 -6.12 -8.38
CA LYS A 56 4.15 -6.73 -7.47
C LYS A 56 3.56 -6.79 -6.07
N LEU A 57 3.53 -7.97 -5.51
CA LEU A 57 2.97 -8.19 -4.18
C LEU A 57 4.09 -8.43 -3.18
N ILE A 58 4.08 -7.65 -2.10
CA ILE A 58 5.07 -7.78 -1.03
C ILE A 58 4.31 -8.00 0.27
N ARG A 59 4.76 -8.97 1.07
CA ARG A 59 4.09 -9.28 2.32
C ARG A 59 4.84 -8.72 3.49
N LEU A 60 4.13 -7.93 4.30
CA LEU A 60 4.63 -7.37 5.55
C LEU A 60 3.50 -7.38 6.56
N PRO A 61 3.81 -7.48 7.86
CA PRO A 61 2.76 -7.49 8.89
C PRO A 61 2.17 -6.10 9.14
N VAL A 62 1.68 -5.47 8.09
CA VAL A 62 1.17 -4.09 8.17
C VAL A 62 -0.22 -4.01 8.80
N HIS A 63 -0.82 -5.16 9.12
CA HIS A 63 -2.09 -5.20 9.83
C HIS A 63 -1.94 -4.90 11.32
N SER A 64 -0.73 -5.01 11.85
CA SER A 64 -0.51 -4.94 13.28
C SER A 64 -0.56 -3.51 13.80
N LYS A 65 -1.16 -3.34 14.97
CA LYS A 65 -1.18 -2.07 15.68
C LYS A 65 -0.08 -1.98 16.72
N ASN A 66 0.75 -3.00 16.84
CA ASN A 66 1.86 -3.01 17.78
C ASN A 66 2.87 -1.94 17.36
N PRO A 67 3.21 -0.99 18.28
CA PRO A 67 4.13 0.09 17.89
C PRO A 67 5.48 -0.40 17.41
N ILE A 68 5.97 -1.51 17.97
CA ILE A 68 7.26 -2.05 17.53
C ILE A 68 7.16 -2.53 16.09
N LEU A 69 6.08 -3.24 15.74
CA LEU A 69 5.89 -3.71 14.37
C LEU A 69 5.65 -2.54 13.42
N ILE A 70 4.95 -1.50 13.87
CA ILE A 70 4.74 -0.32 13.04
C ILE A 70 6.10 0.31 12.71
N PHE A 71 6.99 0.40 13.70
CA PHE A 71 8.32 0.96 13.47
C PHE A 71 9.13 0.07 12.53
N LEU A 72 9.10 -1.25 12.73
CA LEU A 72 9.83 -2.17 11.86
C LEU A 72 9.27 -2.15 10.44
N ASN A 73 7.95 -2.04 10.30
CA ASN A 73 7.34 -1.92 8.99
C ASN A 73 7.79 -0.63 8.29
N SER A 74 7.94 0.46 9.04
CA SER A 74 8.38 1.70 8.42
C SER A 74 9.80 1.57 7.89
N ILE A 75 10.68 0.86 8.59
CA ILE A 75 12.02 0.61 8.10
C ILE A 75 11.99 -0.23 6.83
N ALA A 76 11.18 -1.29 6.82
CA ALA A 76 11.04 -2.13 5.64
C ALA A 76 10.50 -1.32 4.45
N LEU A 77 9.53 -0.44 4.71
CA LEU A 77 8.97 0.39 3.66
C LEU A 77 10.00 1.38 3.11
N VAL A 78 10.86 1.93 3.96
CA VAL A 78 11.93 2.79 3.47
C VAL A 78 12.77 2.06 2.43
N PHE A 79 13.17 0.83 2.73
CA PHE A 79 13.96 0.06 1.78
C PHE A 79 13.19 -0.23 0.50
N ILE A 80 11.92 -0.60 0.62
CA ILE A 80 11.09 -0.85 -0.55
C ILE A 80 10.97 0.41 -1.42
N ILE A 81 10.70 1.54 -0.79
CA ILE A 81 10.55 2.79 -1.51
C ILE A 81 11.83 3.15 -2.26
N LEU A 82 12.98 2.98 -1.61
CA LEU A 82 14.24 3.36 -2.23
C LEU A 82 14.66 2.36 -3.30
N PHE A 83 14.56 1.06 -3.02
CA PHE A 83 14.98 0.06 -3.99
C PHE A 83 14.07 0.00 -5.20
N CYS A 84 12.77 0.18 -5.01
CA CYS A 84 11.82 0.17 -6.11
C CYS A 84 11.60 1.56 -6.69
N ASN A 85 12.16 2.58 -6.07
CA ASN A 85 12.01 3.96 -6.51
C ASN A 85 10.53 4.36 -6.61
N ILE A 86 9.80 4.11 -5.54
CA ILE A 86 8.36 4.38 -5.49
C ILE A 86 8.13 5.89 -5.55
N SER A 87 7.15 6.30 -6.35
CA SER A 87 6.80 7.71 -6.49
C SER A 87 5.75 8.15 -5.48
N ILE A 88 4.73 7.33 -5.27
CA ILE A 88 3.60 7.65 -4.42
C ILE A 88 3.31 6.45 -3.52
N VAL A 89 3.14 6.70 -2.25
CA VAL A 89 2.75 5.68 -1.28
C VAL A 89 1.33 5.97 -0.83
N HIS A 90 0.44 5.00 -1.01
CA HIS A 90 -0.97 5.14 -0.68
C HIS A 90 -1.31 4.16 0.45
N ALA A 91 -1.52 4.68 1.64
CA ALA A 91 -1.90 3.88 2.79
C ALA A 91 -3.42 3.80 2.88
N ARG A 92 -3.94 2.58 3.02
CA ARG A 92 -5.38 2.36 3.00
C ARG A 92 -5.89 1.85 4.34
N SER A 93 -5.39 2.41 5.41
CA SER A 93 -5.92 2.15 6.75
C SER A 93 -5.03 2.86 7.75
N ARG A 94 -5.46 2.88 9.02
CA ARG A 94 -4.73 3.64 10.03
C ARG A 94 -3.40 3.00 10.40
N ALA A 95 -3.38 1.68 10.59
CA ALA A 95 -2.15 1.04 11.01
C ALA A 95 -1.03 1.22 9.99
N PRO A 96 -1.24 0.90 8.70
CA PRO A 96 -0.19 1.17 7.73
C PRO A 96 0.04 2.65 7.49
N ALA A 97 -0.93 3.52 7.78
CA ALA A 97 -0.72 4.94 7.58
C ALA A 97 0.41 5.48 8.46
N TRP A 98 0.54 5.00 9.69
CA TRP A 98 1.63 5.44 10.56
C TRP A 98 2.98 5.01 10.00
N SER A 99 3.10 3.75 9.56
CA SER A 99 4.35 3.27 8.99
C SER A 99 4.68 4.00 7.69
N CYS A 100 3.68 4.22 6.86
CA CYS A 100 3.88 4.91 5.59
C CYS A 100 4.24 6.37 5.78
N LEU A 101 3.60 7.04 6.74
CA LEU A 101 3.90 8.43 7.01
C LEU A 101 5.36 8.59 7.41
N LEU A 102 5.83 7.75 8.32
CA LEU A 102 7.22 7.81 8.75
C LEU A 102 8.16 7.50 7.59
N ALA A 103 7.86 6.46 6.82
CA ALA A 103 8.73 6.07 5.70
C ALA A 103 8.78 7.13 4.62
N THR A 104 7.66 7.77 4.30
CA THR A 104 7.62 8.79 3.26
C THR A 104 8.27 10.08 3.72
N LYS A 105 8.21 10.39 5.01
CA LYS A 105 8.95 11.54 5.53
C LYS A 105 10.45 11.34 5.41
N ILE A 106 10.92 10.14 5.71
CA ILE A 106 12.35 9.84 5.62
C ILE A 106 12.82 9.87 4.18
N THR A 107 12.02 9.31 3.26
CA THR A 107 12.39 9.20 1.85
C THR A 107 11.94 10.40 1.02
N ARG A 108 11.14 11.28 1.58
CA ARG A 108 10.59 12.47 0.90
C ARG A 108 9.74 12.10 -0.29
N ARG A 109 8.98 11.03 -0.17
CA ARG A 109 8.05 10.61 -1.23
C ARG A 109 6.66 11.14 -0.92
N LYS A 110 5.81 11.14 -1.94
CA LYS A 110 4.43 11.58 -1.77
C LYS A 110 3.62 10.56 -1.02
N PHE A 111 2.78 11.03 -0.14
CA PHE A 111 1.97 10.19 0.72
C PHE A 111 0.51 10.54 0.56
N VAL A 112 -0.30 9.51 0.30
CA VAL A 112 -1.74 9.63 0.20
C VAL A 112 -2.35 8.61 1.16
N THR A 113 -3.41 8.99 1.85
CA THR A 113 -4.06 8.05 2.74
C THR A 113 -5.56 8.13 2.55
N THR A 114 -6.21 6.97 2.63
CA THR A 114 -7.65 6.87 2.64
C THR A 114 -8.06 5.99 3.80
N PHE A 115 -9.13 6.38 4.47
CA PHE A 115 -9.70 5.58 5.52
C PHE A 115 -11.06 5.11 5.06
N HIS A 116 -11.22 3.81 5.03
CA HIS A 116 -12.47 3.20 4.63
C HIS A 116 -13.16 2.66 5.87
N GLY A 117 -14.43 2.45 5.76
CA GLY A 117 -15.19 1.92 6.84
C GLY A 117 -16.10 2.96 7.42
N THR A 118 -16.63 2.62 8.54
CA THR A 118 -17.69 3.37 9.09
C THR A 118 -17.12 4.42 9.99
N TYR A 119 -16.82 5.53 9.43
CA TYR A 119 -16.43 6.60 10.26
C TYR A 119 -17.65 7.38 10.57
N SER A 120 -17.80 7.59 11.79
CA SER A 120 -18.90 8.34 12.22
C SER A 120 -18.49 9.77 12.26
N PHE A 121 -18.54 10.37 11.14
CA PHE A 121 -18.20 11.76 11.07
C PHE A 121 -19.26 12.61 11.63
N ASN A 122 -20.35 12.01 11.81
CA ASN A 122 -21.39 12.68 12.36
C ASN A 122 -21.39 12.51 13.77
N ASN A 123 -20.51 12.08 14.07
CA ASN A 123 -20.47 11.83 15.21
C ASN A 123 -20.52 12.64 15.90
#